data_0b2ad22037882977ac1e869ba29769b5
#
_entry.id   0b2ad22037882977ac1e869ba29769b5
#
_cell.length_a   1.000
_cell.length_b   1.000
_cell.length_c   1.000
_cell.angle_alpha   90.00
_cell.angle_beta   90.00
_cell.angle_gamma   90.00
#
_symmetry.space_group_name_H-M   'P 1'
#
loop_
_entity.id
_entity.type
_entity.pdbx_description
1 polymer ?
#
loop_
_entity_poly.entity_id
_entity_poly.type
_entity_poly.pdbx_seq_one_letter_code
_entity_poly.pdbx_strand_id
1 'polypeptide(L)'
;MAGAYPHDNDLMRSLTRPAALAVCLGSVLLASGCSPATSRDADPDRRDPTVTPGPTVTATAAPDEASRTAERYRRSGGAEDVYGIQRAAGPGGVPLVTVWTRGEERDAGRFDALKASVAGYLEREERVSLERGYLMDVFGPDGSLRHRLDTRP
;
A
#
# COMPACT_ATOMS: atom_id res chain seq x y z
N MET A 1 -12.26 -53.96 -21.88
CA MET A 1 -10.98 -53.66 -22.55
C MET A 1 -10.27 -52.56 -21.78
N ALA A 2 -9.14 -52.92 -21.27
CA ALA A 2 -8.32 -52.15 -20.37
C ALA A 2 -7.52 -51.08 -21.13
N GLY A 3 -7.25 -49.96 -20.51
CA GLY A 3 -6.33 -48.95 -20.99
C GLY A 3 -5.85 -48.11 -19.82
N ALA A 4 -4.93 -48.67 -19.05
CA ALA A 4 -4.16 -47.92 -18.06
C ALA A 4 -3.08 -47.12 -18.75
N TYR A 5 -2.91 -45.87 -18.38
CA TYR A 5 -1.67 -45.10 -18.61
C TYR A 5 -1.17 -44.52 -17.29
N PRO A 6 0.00 -44.95 -16.86
CA PRO A 6 0.75 -44.30 -15.83
C PRO A 6 1.60 -43.19 -16.46
N HIS A 7 1.63 -42.00 -15.89
CA HIS A 7 2.69 -41.04 -16.07
C HIS A 7 3.29 -40.65 -14.73
N ASP A 8 4.29 -41.46 -14.37
CA ASP A 8 5.42 -41.00 -13.61
C ASP A 8 6.09 -39.83 -14.32
N ASN A 9 6.32 -38.75 -13.61
CA ASN A 9 7.45 -37.88 -13.85
C ASN A 9 7.94 -37.32 -12.53
N ASP A 10 8.65 -38.17 -11.81
CA ASP A 10 9.79 -37.79 -11.01
C ASP A 10 10.79 -37.04 -11.89
N LEU A 11 11.08 -35.82 -11.54
CA LEU A 11 12.36 -35.21 -11.81
C LEU A 11 12.72 -34.21 -10.72
N MET A 12 13.30 -34.78 -9.66
CA MET A 12 14.30 -34.11 -8.84
C MET A 12 15.30 -33.38 -9.73
N ARG A 13 15.48 -32.12 -9.49
CA ARG A 13 16.80 -31.48 -9.63
C ARG A 13 16.98 -30.41 -8.58
N SER A 14 17.52 -30.86 -7.49
CA SER A 14 18.53 -30.24 -6.66
C SER A 14 19.61 -29.59 -7.52
N LEU A 15 19.86 -28.30 -7.35
CA LEU A 15 21.16 -27.66 -7.64
C LEU A 15 21.34 -26.39 -6.83
N THR A 16 22.06 -26.54 -5.76
CA THR A 16 23.30 -25.80 -5.40
C THR A 16 23.23 -24.28 -5.26
N ARG A 17 23.36 -23.85 -4.01
CA ARG A 17 23.82 -22.51 -3.58
C ARG A 17 25.24 -22.26 -4.12
N PRO A 18 25.60 -20.99 -4.36
CA PRO A 18 26.74 -20.49 -3.60
C PRO A 18 26.41 -19.19 -2.83
N ALA A 19 26.97 -19.15 -1.66
CA ALA A 19 27.16 -17.99 -0.82
C ALA A 19 28.13 -17.01 -1.46
N ALA A 20 27.79 -15.75 -1.48
CA ALA A 20 28.75 -14.67 -1.64
C ALA A 20 28.52 -13.62 -0.57
N LEU A 21 29.39 -13.63 0.41
CA LEU A 21 29.64 -12.59 1.38
C LEU A 21 30.22 -11.38 0.63
N ALA A 22 29.58 -10.23 0.75
CA ALA A 22 30.24 -8.96 0.50
C ALA A 22 29.90 -8.02 1.65
N VAL A 23 30.85 -7.90 2.55
CA VAL A 23 30.96 -6.87 3.58
C VAL A 23 31.38 -5.58 2.90
N CYS A 24 30.57 -4.54 2.93
CA CYS A 24 31.03 -3.17 2.71
C CYS A 24 30.64 -2.31 3.90
N LEU A 25 31.62 -2.12 4.76
CA LEU A 25 31.68 -1.02 5.73
C LEU A 25 31.80 0.28 4.94
N GLY A 26 30.83 1.16 5.10
CA GLY A 26 30.90 2.54 4.62
C GLY A 26 30.38 3.47 5.70
N SER A 27 31.27 3.87 6.60
CA SER A 27 31.04 4.96 7.55
C SER A 27 31.03 6.30 6.83
N VAL A 28 29.95 7.06 6.93
CA VAL A 28 29.97 8.50 6.64
C VAL A 28 29.38 9.25 7.82
N LEU A 29 30.27 10.01 8.42
CA LEU A 29 30.07 10.95 9.51
C LEU A 29 29.44 12.26 8.99
N LEU A 30 28.64 12.90 9.89
CA LEU A 30 28.50 14.35 10.08
C LEU A 30 27.58 15.11 9.11
N ALA A 31 26.66 15.89 9.65
CA ALA A 31 26.97 17.19 10.26
C ALA A 31 25.86 17.63 11.21
N SER A 32 26.25 17.88 12.44
CA SER A 32 25.49 18.64 13.44
C SER A 32 25.41 20.10 13.00
N GLY A 33 24.25 20.56 12.58
CA GLY A 33 23.94 21.97 12.42
C GLY A 33 23.15 22.46 13.63
N CYS A 34 23.82 22.93 14.68
CA CYS A 34 23.19 23.72 15.73
C CYS A 34 22.97 25.14 15.22
N SER A 35 21.73 25.54 15.01
CA SER A 35 21.36 26.94 14.90
C SER A 35 20.98 27.47 16.28
N PRO A 36 21.53 28.62 16.73
CA PRO A 36 21.20 29.18 18.02
C PRO A 36 19.77 29.76 18.01
N ALA A 37 18.98 29.33 18.95
CA ALA A 37 17.66 29.84 19.22
C ALA A 37 17.74 31.29 19.69
N THR A 38 17.10 32.18 18.95
CA THR A 38 16.77 33.52 19.45
C THR A 38 15.49 33.43 20.25
N SER A 39 15.63 33.54 21.57
CA SER A 39 14.51 33.63 22.49
C SER A 39 13.67 34.87 22.17
N ARG A 40 12.44 34.67 21.77
CA ARG A 40 11.38 35.67 21.84
C ARG A 40 10.34 35.17 22.84
N ASP A 41 9.99 36.05 23.76
CA ASP A 41 9.05 35.82 24.82
C ASP A 41 7.78 35.13 24.33
N ALA A 42 7.54 33.91 24.84
CA ALA A 42 6.36 33.11 24.55
C ALA A 42 5.26 33.60 25.54
N ASP A 43 4.19 34.12 24.98
CA ASP A 43 2.92 34.33 25.66
C ASP A 43 2.34 32.96 26.06
N PRO A 44 2.13 32.63 27.35
CA PRO A 44 1.78 31.31 27.81
C PRO A 44 0.33 30.88 27.53
N ASP A 45 -0.47 31.68 26.83
CA ASP A 45 -1.92 31.43 26.69
C ASP A 45 -2.39 31.22 25.24
N ARG A 46 -1.47 31.09 24.29
CA ARG A 46 -1.82 30.75 22.93
C ARG A 46 -1.65 29.25 22.69
N ARG A 47 -2.69 28.47 22.98
CA ARG A 47 -2.82 27.10 22.50
C ARG A 47 -2.99 27.17 20.99
N ASP A 48 -1.88 27.10 20.24
CA ASP A 48 -1.95 26.79 18.82
C ASP A 48 -2.63 25.43 18.66
N PRO A 49 -3.68 25.32 17.84
CA PRO A 49 -4.21 24.01 17.49
C PRO A 49 -3.06 23.25 16.81
N THR A 50 -2.57 22.22 17.48
CA THR A 50 -1.62 21.27 16.88
C THR A 50 -2.37 20.60 15.72
N VAL A 51 -2.31 21.20 14.55
CA VAL A 51 -2.71 20.53 13.31
C VAL A 51 -1.67 19.46 13.10
N THR A 52 -1.98 18.25 13.50
CA THR A 52 -1.24 17.09 13.07
C THR A 52 -1.33 17.05 11.55
N PRO A 53 -0.24 17.26 10.79
CA PRO A 53 -0.30 17.12 9.35
C PRO A 53 -0.66 15.65 9.09
N GLY A 54 -1.86 15.42 8.57
CA GLY A 54 -2.17 14.13 8.00
C GLY A 54 -1.17 13.84 6.88
N PRO A 55 -0.83 12.58 6.60
CA PRO A 55 0.10 12.24 5.55
C PRO A 55 -0.39 12.83 4.24
N THR A 56 0.30 13.87 3.77
CA THR A 56 0.08 14.45 2.44
C THR A 56 0.74 13.49 1.45
N VAL A 57 0.07 12.40 1.10
CA VAL A 57 0.50 11.56 0.00
C VAL A 57 -0.02 12.18 -1.28
N THR A 58 0.76 13.09 -1.84
CA THR A 58 0.57 13.56 -3.21
C THR A 58 1.38 12.64 -4.13
N ALA A 59 0.86 11.46 -4.40
CA ALA A 59 1.47 10.55 -5.37
C ALA A 59 0.61 10.56 -6.63
N THR A 60 1.00 11.37 -7.61
CA THR A 60 0.38 11.41 -8.95
C THR A 60 0.62 10.15 -9.77
N ALA A 61 1.55 9.31 -9.36
CA ALA A 61 1.85 8.04 -10.01
C ALA A 61 1.89 6.90 -8.98
N ALA A 62 1.27 5.79 -9.31
CA ALA A 62 1.36 4.59 -8.50
C ALA A 62 2.79 4.01 -8.58
N PRO A 63 3.41 3.61 -7.45
CA PRO A 63 4.67 2.87 -7.48
C PRO A 63 4.59 1.59 -8.32
N ASP A 64 5.71 1.10 -8.84
CA ASP A 64 5.77 -0.10 -9.69
C ASP A 64 5.13 -1.33 -9.04
N GLU A 65 5.32 -1.51 -7.74
CA GLU A 65 4.71 -2.61 -7.00
C GLU A 65 3.18 -2.46 -6.93
N ALA A 66 2.69 -1.25 -6.69
CA ALA A 66 1.26 -0.96 -6.69
C ALA A 66 0.62 -1.20 -8.05
N SER A 67 1.32 -0.85 -9.14
CA SER A 67 0.89 -1.09 -10.51
C SER A 67 0.78 -2.58 -10.81
N ARG A 68 1.77 -3.38 -10.39
CA ARG A 68 1.74 -4.86 -10.54
C ARG A 68 0.57 -5.49 -9.75
N THR A 69 0.29 -5.00 -8.56
CA THR A 69 -0.85 -5.48 -7.77
C THR A 69 -2.17 -5.14 -8.47
N ALA A 70 -2.31 -3.93 -9.00
CA ALA A 70 -3.49 -3.54 -9.78
C ALA A 70 -3.66 -4.39 -11.05
N GLU A 71 -2.59 -4.77 -11.73
CA GLU A 71 -2.66 -5.69 -12.86
C GLU A 71 -3.19 -7.07 -12.47
N ARG A 72 -2.77 -7.61 -11.32
CA ARG A 72 -3.33 -8.88 -10.82
C ARG A 72 -4.81 -8.72 -10.47
N TYR A 73 -5.17 -7.62 -9.82
CA TYR A 73 -6.55 -7.29 -9.48
C TYR A 73 -7.45 -7.24 -10.73
N ARG A 74 -7.05 -6.53 -11.78
CA ARG A 74 -7.82 -6.47 -13.04
C ARG A 74 -7.95 -7.84 -13.69
N ARG A 75 -6.88 -8.64 -13.71
CA ARG A 75 -6.92 -10.02 -14.25
C ARG A 75 -7.87 -10.94 -13.47
N SER A 76 -8.12 -10.67 -12.20
CA SER A 76 -9.11 -11.41 -11.39
C SER A 76 -10.54 -10.89 -11.53
N GLY A 77 -10.81 -10.00 -12.49
CA GLY A 77 -12.12 -9.42 -12.73
C GLY A 77 -12.41 -8.13 -11.96
N GLY A 78 -11.37 -7.49 -11.43
CA GLY A 78 -11.48 -6.18 -10.79
C GLY A 78 -11.69 -5.04 -11.79
N ALA A 79 -11.97 -3.84 -11.27
CA ALA A 79 -12.26 -2.65 -12.06
C ALA A 79 -11.07 -2.23 -12.93
N GLU A 80 -11.31 -2.02 -14.24
CA GLU A 80 -10.29 -1.72 -15.25
C GLU A 80 -9.64 -0.34 -15.06
N ASP A 81 -10.32 0.58 -14.42
CA ASP A 81 -9.86 1.92 -14.15
C ASP A 81 -8.86 2.01 -12.97
N VAL A 82 -8.74 0.96 -12.17
CA VAL A 82 -7.73 0.87 -11.10
C VAL A 82 -6.37 0.58 -11.69
N TYR A 83 -5.40 1.48 -11.45
CA TYR A 83 -4.04 1.34 -11.98
C TYR A 83 -2.95 1.22 -10.90
N GLY A 84 -3.33 1.31 -9.62
CA GLY A 84 -2.43 1.10 -8.49
C GLY A 84 -3.18 0.60 -7.27
N ILE A 85 -2.63 -0.41 -6.60
CA ILE A 85 -3.07 -0.88 -5.28
C ILE A 85 -1.83 -1.12 -4.44
N GLN A 86 -1.68 -0.37 -3.36
CA GLN A 86 -0.58 -0.50 -2.42
C GLN A 86 -1.11 -0.86 -1.04
N ARG A 87 -0.34 -1.65 -0.33
CA ARG A 87 -0.59 -1.99 1.07
C ARG A 87 0.58 -1.53 1.93
N ALA A 88 0.29 -0.93 3.06
CA ALA A 88 1.25 -0.56 4.08
C ALA A 88 0.71 -0.90 5.48
N ALA A 89 1.57 -0.86 6.48
CA ALA A 89 1.13 -0.91 7.86
C ALA A 89 0.50 0.44 8.22
N GLY A 90 -0.74 0.42 8.68
CA GLY A 90 -1.44 1.59 9.15
C GLY A 90 -1.39 1.74 10.67
N PRO A 91 -1.98 2.82 11.20
CA PRO A 91 -2.07 3.07 12.64
C PRO A 91 -2.78 1.92 13.36
N GLY A 92 -2.29 1.56 14.54
CA GLY A 92 -2.86 0.45 15.32
C GLY A 92 -2.60 -0.95 14.74
N GLY A 93 -1.71 -1.06 13.75
CA GLY A 93 -1.35 -2.33 13.12
C GLY A 93 -2.40 -2.90 12.18
N VAL A 94 -3.40 -2.09 11.78
CA VAL A 94 -4.34 -2.46 10.71
C VAL A 94 -3.75 -2.12 9.34
N PRO A 95 -4.17 -2.80 8.26
CA PRO A 95 -3.73 -2.47 6.93
C PRO A 95 -4.17 -1.06 6.50
N LEU A 96 -3.26 -0.32 5.86
CA LEU A 96 -3.56 0.86 5.08
C LEU A 96 -3.48 0.49 3.60
N VAL A 97 -4.60 0.61 2.90
CA VAL A 97 -4.73 0.32 1.48
C VAL A 97 -4.79 1.64 0.72
N THR A 98 -3.91 1.82 -0.25
CA THR A 98 -3.94 2.98 -1.14
C THR A 98 -4.31 2.51 -2.54
N VAL A 99 -5.34 3.11 -3.12
CA VAL A 99 -5.87 2.78 -4.45
C VAL A 99 -5.74 3.99 -5.36
N TRP A 100 -5.21 3.80 -6.56
CA TRP A 100 -5.18 4.81 -7.61
C TRP A 100 -6.13 4.40 -8.74
N THR A 101 -7.04 5.30 -9.09
CA THR A 101 -8.03 5.06 -10.16
C THR A 101 -8.03 6.17 -11.19
N ARG A 102 -8.32 5.81 -12.46
CA ARG A 102 -8.61 6.77 -13.52
C ARG A 102 -10.07 7.21 -13.52
N GLY A 103 -10.91 6.50 -12.77
CA GLY A 103 -12.33 6.82 -12.63
C GLY A 103 -12.52 8.13 -11.85
N GLU A 104 -13.50 8.90 -12.26
CA GLU A 104 -14.00 10.05 -11.49
C GLU A 104 -15.02 9.54 -10.47
N GLU A 105 -14.51 8.87 -9.42
CA GLU A 105 -15.35 8.31 -8.35
C GLU A 105 -15.95 9.45 -7.49
N ARG A 106 -16.99 10.11 -8.00
CA ARG A 106 -17.76 11.11 -7.23
C ARG A 106 -19.05 10.54 -6.66
N ASP A 107 -19.42 9.34 -7.12
CA ASP A 107 -20.63 8.65 -6.69
C ASP A 107 -20.31 7.68 -5.54
N ALA A 108 -21.02 7.82 -4.44
CA ALA A 108 -20.88 6.97 -3.26
C ALA A 108 -21.12 5.48 -3.56
N GLY A 109 -22.07 5.16 -4.45
CA GLY A 109 -22.36 3.77 -4.83
C GLY A 109 -21.21 3.12 -5.59
N ARG A 110 -20.53 3.87 -6.48
CA ARG A 110 -19.33 3.40 -7.17
C ARG A 110 -18.17 3.20 -6.21
N PHE A 111 -18.00 4.11 -5.26
CA PHE A 111 -16.98 3.95 -4.22
C PHE A 111 -17.23 2.70 -3.37
N ASP A 112 -18.47 2.44 -2.96
CA ASP A 112 -18.81 1.24 -2.18
C ASP A 112 -18.54 -0.05 -2.97
N ALA A 113 -18.85 -0.08 -4.26
CA ALA A 113 -18.54 -1.20 -5.13
C ALA A 113 -17.03 -1.42 -5.28
N LEU A 114 -16.26 -0.35 -5.51
CA LEU A 114 -14.80 -0.39 -5.58
C LEU A 114 -14.18 -0.90 -4.28
N LYS A 115 -14.60 -0.35 -3.15
CA LYS A 115 -14.17 -0.76 -1.82
C LYS A 115 -14.38 -2.25 -1.59
N ALA A 116 -15.60 -2.76 -1.84
CA ALA A 116 -15.93 -4.16 -1.67
C ALA A 116 -15.10 -5.06 -2.59
N SER A 117 -14.91 -4.65 -3.84
CA SER A 117 -14.12 -5.40 -4.83
C SER A 117 -12.64 -5.49 -4.44
N VAL A 118 -12.02 -4.36 -4.07
CA VAL A 118 -10.61 -4.33 -3.66
C VAL A 118 -10.39 -5.09 -2.35
N ALA A 119 -11.25 -4.90 -1.34
CA ALA A 119 -11.16 -5.63 -0.08
C ALA A 119 -11.25 -7.14 -0.32
N GLY A 120 -12.25 -7.59 -1.07
CA GLY A 120 -12.41 -9.00 -1.39
C GLY A 120 -11.24 -9.60 -2.18
N TYR A 121 -10.62 -8.83 -3.08
CA TYR A 121 -9.39 -9.25 -3.76
C TYR A 121 -8.23 -9.43 -2.80
N LEU A 122 -7.99 -8.45 -1.92
CA LEU A 122 -6.90 -8.49 -0.96
C LEU A 122 -7.02 -9.68 0.00
N GLU A 123 -8.23 -10.00 0.45
CA GLU A 123 -8.46 -11.15 1.31
C GLU A 123 -8.24 -12.49 0.59
N ARG A 124 -8.81 -12.66 -0.61
CA ARG A 124 -8.75 -13.93 -1.33
C ARG A 124 -7.41 -14.21 -1.99
N GLU A 125 -6.85 -13.21 -2.69
CA GLU A 125 -5.68 -13.41 -3.55
C GLU A 125 -4.37 -13.03 -2.84
N GLU A 126 -4.39 -11.95 -2.07
CA GLU A 126 -3.20 -11.44 -1.38
C GLU A 126 -3.13 -11.91 0.10
N ARG A 127 -4.13 -12.66 0.57
CA ARG A 127 -4.25 -13.24 1.91
C ARG A 127 -4.08 -12.22 3.04
N VAL A 128 -4.61 -11.03 2.84
CA VAL A 128 -4.61 -9.95 3.83
C VAL A 128 -5.79 -10.13 4.77
N SER A 129 -5.56 -10.23 6.07
CA SER A 129 -6.67 -10.21 7.04
C SER A 129 -7.17 -8.78 7.22
N LEU A 130 -8.45 -8.55 6.96
CA LEU A 130 -9.15 -7.28 7.17
C LEU A 130 -10.15 -7.33 8.35
N GLU A 131 -10.16 -8.43 9.12
CA GLU A 131 -11.10 -8.67 10.21
C GLU A 131 -11.05 -7.61 11.32
N ARG A 132 -9.86 -7.05 11.60
CA ARG A 132 -9.67 -5.99 12.60
C ARG A 132 -9.94 -4.59 12.05
N GLY A 133 -10.52 -4.51 10.87
CA GLY A 133 -10.67 -3.27 10.12
C GLY A 133 -9.44 -2.90 9.30
N TYR A 134 -9.59 -1.87 8.50
CA TYR A 134 -8.54 -1.32 7.63
C TYR A 134 -8.80 0.14 7.32
N LEU A 135 -7.78 0.81 6.83
CA LEU A 135 -7.88 2.14 6.24
C LEU A 135 -7.80 2.02 4.73
N MET A 136 -8.56 2.83 4.00
CA MET A 136 -8.46 2.89 2.54
C MET A 136 -8.48 4.33 2.07
N ASP A 137 -7.46 4.71 1.30
CA ASP A 137 -7.36 5.99 0.60
C ASP A 137 -7.48 5.75 -0.90
N VAL A 138 -8.40 6.45 -1.56
CA VAL A 138 -8.60 6.38 -3.02
C VAL A 138 -8.20 7.70 -3.65
N PHE A 139 -7.25 7.64 -4.56
CA PHE A 139 -6.74 8.78 -5.32
C PHE A 139 -7.27 8.77 -6.75
N GLY A 140 -7.66 9.94 -7.22
CA GLY A 140 -8.10 10.15 -8.60
C GLY A 140 -6.94 10.31 -9.59
N PRO A 141 -7.27 10.54 -10.89
CA PRO A 141 -6.28 10.67 -11.95
C PRO A 141 -5.37 11.89 -11.82
N ASP A 142 -5.82 12.90 -11.09
CA ASP A 142 -5.06 14.11 -10.76
C ASP A 142 -4.20 13.96 -9.48
N GLY A 143 -4.16 12.77 -8.90
CA GLY A 143 -3.46 12.49 -7.64
C GLY A 143 -4.12 13.09 -6.40
N SER A 144 -5.33 13.65 -6.52
CA SER A 144 -6.07 14.12 -5.36
C SER A 144 -6.75 12.98 -4.61
N LEU A 145 -6.79 13.08 -3.29
CA LEU A 145 -7.55 12.16 -2.47
C LEU A 145 -9.06 12.37 -2.74
N ARG A 146 -9.72 11.32 -3.21
CA ARG A 146 -11.17 11.32 -3.50
C ARG A 146 -11.97 10.79 -2.33
N HIS A 147 -11.53 9.68 -1.76
CA HIS A 147 -12.21 9.04 -0.64
C HIS A 147 -11.19 8.57 0.39
N ARG A 148 -11.59 8.68 1.65
CA ARG A 148 -10.90 8.09 2.79
C ARG A 148 -11.89 7.30 3.63
N LEU A 149 -11.55 6.06 3.91
CA LEU A 149 -12.37 5.14 4.70
C LEU A 149 -11.56 4.67 5.90
N ASP A 150 -12.22 4.62 7.05
CA ASP A 150 -11.73 3.99 8.27
C ASP A 150 -12.80 2.98 8.74
N THR A 151 -12.47 1.69 8.71
CA THR A 151 -13.37 0.62 9.14
C THR A 151 -12.97 0.02 10.49
N ARG A 152 -12.05 0.65 11.20
CA ARG A 152 -11.67 0.20 12.55
C ARG A 152 -12.85 0.32 13.49
N PRO A 153 -13.01 -0.66 14.43
CA PRO A 153 -14.08 -0.61 15.44
C PRO A 153 -13.91 0.53 16.44
#